data_ad8b364b9fd4052ccfbfe7330cb48117
#
_entry.id   ad8b364b9fd4052ccfbfe7330cb48117
#
_cell.length_a   1.000
_cell.length_b   1.000
_cell.length_c   1.000
_cell.angle_alpha   90.00
_cell.angle_beta   90.00
_cell.angle_gamma   90.00
#
_symmetry.space_group_name_H-M   'P 1'
#
loop_
_entity.id
_entity.type
_entity.pdbx_description
1 polymer ?
#
loop_
_entity_poly.entity_id
_entity_poly.type
_entity_poly.pdbx_seq_one_letter_code
_entity_poly.pdbx_strand_id
1 'polypeptide(L)' 'MIKKKAKLFYKHNYFDIIEQGNYVTCAVSGKEIPLEKLNYWNVELQEAYFSPIEVKKLSLIHI' A
#
# COMPACT_ATOMS: atom_id res chain seq x y z
N MET A 1 0.33 14.02 17.74
CA MET A 1 0.68 14.30 16.34
C MET A 1 -0.44 13.86 15.42
N ILE A 2 -0.66 14.62 14.38
CA ILE A 2 -1.73 14.34 13.43
C ILE A 2 -1.22 13.36 12.38
N LYS A 3 -1.91 12.23 12.24
CA LYS A 3 -1.63 11.29 11.15
C LYS A 3 -2.26 11.80 9.87
N LYS A 4 -1.50 11.80 8.81
CA LYS A 4 -2.00 12.22 7.51
C LYS A 4 -1.79 11.10 6.51
N LYS A 5 -2.83 10.76 5.77
CA LYS A 5 -2.75 9.74 4.73
C LYS A 5 -1.92 10.27 3.57
N ALA A 6 -0.92 9.51 3.16
CA ALA A 6 -0.08 9.86 2.02
C ALA A 6 -0.76 9.43 0.73
N LYS A 7 -0.43 10.14 -0.35
CA LYS A 7 -0.86 9.73 -1.68
C LYS A 7 0.39 9.37 -2.48
N LEU A 8 0.44 8.15 -2.98
CA LEU A 8 1.61 7.59 -3.64
C LEU A 8 1.29 7.14 -5.04
N PHE A 9 2.31 7.18 -5.89
CA PHE A 9 2.27 6.57 -7.20
C PHE A 9 3.24 5.39 -7.19
N TYR A 10 2.73 4.17 -7.28
CA TYR A 10 3.53 2.96 -7.13
C TYR A 10 4.19 2.56 -8.44
N LYS A 11 5.47 2.21 -8.34
CA LYS A 11 6.26 1.69 -9.46
C LYS A 11 6.86 0.34 -9.05
N HIS A 12 7.53 -0.34 -9.98
CA HIS A 12 8.01 -1.70 -9.75
C HIS A 12 8.95 -1.83 -8.56
N ASN A 13 9.89 -0.92 -8.40
CA ASN A 13 10.90 -1.02 -7.35
C ASN A 13 10.78 0.06 -6.29
N TYR A 14 9.88 1.03 -6.46
CA TYR A 14 9.75 2.14 -5.54
C TYR A 14 8.41 2.85 -5.76
N PHE A 15 8.15 3.87 -4.98
CA PHE A 15 6.97 4.69 -5.16
C PHE A 15 7.36 6.17 -5.08
N ASP A 16 6.58 7.01 -5.76
CA ASP A 16 6.72 8.45 -5.68
C ASP A 16 5.67 9.00 -4.74
N ILE A 17 6.05 9.99 -3.94
CA ILE A 17 5.11 10.64 -3.03
C ILE A 17 4.44 11.79 -3.76
N ILE A 18 3.14 11.66 -4.02
CA ILE A 18 2.34 12.72 -4.65
C ILE A 18 1.90 13.73 -3.60
N GLU A 19 1.40 13.23 -2.47
CA GLU A 19 1.05 14.06 -1.33
C GLU A 19 1.73 13.52 -0.08
N GLN A 20 2.37 14.40 0.67
CA GLN A 20 3.07 14.04 1.90
C GLN A 20 2.11 13.46 2.92
N GLY A 21 2.56 12.43 3.63
CA GLY A 21 1.79 11.81 4.69
C GLY A 21 2.61 10.80 5.43
N ASN A 22 1.99 10.18 6.46
CA ASN A 22 2.66 9.25 7.35
C ASN A 22 2.36 7.79 7.01
N TYR A 23 1.24 7.53 6.33
CA TYR A 23 0.78 6.16 6.10
C TYR A 23 -0.08 6.09 4.85
N VAL A 24 -0.30 4.85 4.41
CA VAL A 24 -1.31 4.52 3.40
C VAL A 24 -2.19 3.41 3.95
N THR A 25 -3.32 3.16 3.29
CA THR A 25 -4.27 2.14 3.73
C THR A 25 -4.14 0.90 2.87
N CYS A 26 -4.14 -0.27 3.52
CA CYS A 26 -4.14 -1.55 2.80
C CYS A 26 -5.43 -1.72 2.02
N ALA A 27 -5.32 -2.09 0.74
CA ALA A 27 -6.48 -2.25 -0.13
C ALA A 27 -7.33 -3.47 0.24
N VAL A 28 -6.75 -4.45 0.92
CA VAL A 28 -7.45 -5.69 1.29
C VAL A 28 -8.03 -5.61 2.69
N SER A 29 -7.21 -5.23 3.67
CA SER A 29 -7.62 -5.28 5.08
C SER A 29 -8.04 -3.92 5.65
N GLY A 30 -7.70 -2.83 4.97
CA GLY A 30 -8.00 -1.49 5.46
C GLY A 30 -7.10 -1.01 6.59
N LYS A 31 -6.03 -1.75 6.89
CA LYS A 31 -5.11 -1.37 7.94
C LYS A 31 -4.20 -0.23 7.51
N GLU A 32 -3.78 0.58 8.47
CA GLU A 32 -2.83 1.64 8.21
C GLU A 32 -1.43 1.06 8.07
N ILE A 33 -0.72 1.46 7.03
CA ILE A 33 0.64 1.01 6.75
C ILE A 33 1.57 2.21 6.83
N PRO A 34 2.46 2.29 7.85
CA PRO A 34 3.46 3.35 7.86
C PRO A 34 4.33 3.26 6.62
N LEU A 35 4.68 4.40 6.02
CA LEU A 35 5.47 4.40 4.78
C LEU A 35 6.79 3.67 4.94
N GLU A 36 7.41 3.75 6.11
CA GLU A 36 8.67 3.08 6.40
C GLU A 36 8.55 1.56 6.40
N LYS A 37 7.34 1.03 6.55
CA LYS A 37 7.06 -0.41 6.56
C LYS A 37 6.35 -0.89 5.31
N LEU A 38 6.14 -0.01 4.35
CA LEU A 38 5.45 -0.35 3.11
C LEU A 38 6.39 -1.13 2.19
N ASN A 39 6.11 -2.41 1.99
CA ASN A 39 6.92 -3.29 1.17
C ASN A 39 6.16 -3.99 0.05
N TYR A 40 4.83 -3.95 0.10
CA TYR A 40 4.00 -4.69 -0.86
C TYR A 40 2.98 -3.77 -1.49
N TRP A 41 2.95 -3.74 -2.81
CA TRP A 41 1.97 -2.96 -3.55
C TRP A 41 1.78 -3.53 -4.94
N ASN A 42 0.68 -3.13 -5.59
CA ASN A 42 0.36 -3.54 -6.96
C ASN A 42 0.46 -2.32 -7.86
N VAL A 43 1.34 -2.39 -8.85
CA VAL A 43 1.58 -1.28 -9.77
C VAL A 43 0.39 -1.04 -10.69
N GLU A 44 -0.22 -2.12 -11.17
CA GLU A 44 -1.36 -2.01 -12.10
C GLU A 44 -2.58 -1.41 -11.42
N LEU A 45 -2.89 -1.86 -10.21
CA LEU A 45 -4.04 -1.40 -9.45
C LEU A 45 -3.75 -0.19 -8.59
N GLN A 46 -2.46 0.17 -8.44
CA GLN A 46 -2.03 1.29 -7.59
C GLN A 46 -2.56 1.13 -6.18
N GLU A 47 -2.31 -0.05 -5.59
CA GLU A 47 -2.77 -0.41 -4.26
C GLU A 47 -1.63 -0.87 -3.39
N ALA A 48 -1.72 -0.57 -2.09
CA ALA A 48 -0.75 -1.02 -1.11
C ALA A 48 -1.31 -2.20 -0.32
N TYR A 49 -0.43 -3.08 0.15
CA TYR A 49 -0.80 -4.24 0.95
C TYR A 49 0.01 -4.27 2.23
N PHE A 50 -0.66 -4.57 3.34
CA PHE A 50 -0.05 -4.56 4.65
C PHE A 50 1.01 -5.64 4.81
N SER A 51 0.75 -6.83 4.27
CA SER A 51 1.64 -7.98 4.46
C SER A 51 1.51 -8.96 3.30
N PRO A 52 2.41 -9.97 3.21
CA PRO A 52 2.28 -11.01 2.19
C PRO A 52 0.95 -11.77 2.27
N ILE A 53 0.34 -11.82 3.45
CA ILE A 53 -0.94 -12.51 3.63
C ILE A 53 -2.03 -11.83 2.81
N GLU A 54 -2.08 -10.50 2.82
CA GLU A 54 -3.05 -9.75 2.03
C GLU A 54 -2.80 -9.92 0.54
N VAL A 55 -1.55 -9.92 0.12
CA VAL A 55 -1.18 -10.15 -1.28
C VAL A 55 -1.65 -11.53 -1.72
N LYS A 56 -1.44 -12.53 -0.88
CA LYS A 56 -1.84 -13.91 -1.17
C LYS A 56 -3.36 -14.05 -1.25
N LYS A 57 -4.09 -13.38 -0.38
CA LYS A 57 -5.56 -13.37 -0.43
C LYS A 57 -6.06 -12.80 -1.75
N LEU A 58 -5.45 -11.72 -2.20
CA LEU A 58 -5.82 -11.09 -3.45
C LEU A 58 -5.58 -12.04 -4.62
N SER A 59 -4.46 -12.76 -4.62
CA SER A 59 -4.17 -13.74 -5.65
C SER A 59 -5.20 -14.86 -5.70
N LEU A 60 -5.64 -15.34 -4.54
CA LEU A 60 -6.66 -16.39 -4.47
C LEU A 60 -8.00 -15.93 -5.01
N ILE A 61 -8.33 -14.66 -4.81
CA ILE A 61 -9.57 -14.10 -5.32
C ILE A 61 -9.58 -14.03 -6.84
N HIS A 62 -8.42 -13.89 -7.44
CA HIS A 62 -8.29 -13.73 -8.90
C HIS A 62 -8.08 -15.03 -9.65
N ILE A 63 -8.03 -16.13 -8.97
CA ILE A 63 -7.87 -17.44 -9.63
C ILE A 63 -9.22 -18.02 -10.09
#